data_f68f96b7b9bb5a19f3056586ef5b2205
#
_entry.id   f68f96b7b9bb5a19f3056586ef5b2205
#
_cell.length_a   1.000
_cell.length_b   1.000
_cell.length_c   1.000
_cell.angle_alpha   90.00
_cell.angle_beta   90.00
_cell.angle_gamma   90.00
#
_symmetry.space_group_name_H-M   'P 1'
#
loop_
_entity.id
_entity.type
_entity.pdbx_description
1 polymer ?
#
loop_
_entity_poly.entity_id
_entity_poly.type
_entity_poly.pdbx_seq_one_letter_code
_entity_poly.pdbx_strand_id
1 'polypeptide(L)'
;YNRMLGKNVLHTLGYDSFGLPAEQYAIQTGTHPRTTTMANIENMTRQLDALGLGHDRRRSVATTDPEFYRWTQWIFLQIFNSWFDEDQQKARPIAELIDELISGKRTTKDGRDYNGLDDVEKQKAVDEFRLVYLSDSMVNWCPGLGTVLANEEVTAEGRSERGNYPVFRKRLRQWMMRITAYSDRLLDGLELLDWPDKVKAMQRNWIGRSRGAEVAFQSEAGPLEVFTTRPDTLFGATYMVLAPVSYTHLR
;
A
#
# COMPACT_ATOMS: atom_id res chain seq x y z
N TYR A 1 -18.29 22.80 24.40
CA TYR A 1 -19.54 22.30 24.98
C TYR A 1 -19.29 21.21 26.03
N ASN A 2 -18.71 20.06 25.67
CA ASN A 2 -18.52 18.94 26.60
C ASN A 2 -17.66 19.30 27.83
N ARG A 3 -16.62 20.15 27.67
CA ARG A 3 -15.84 20.68 28.80
C ARG A 3 -16.69 21.57 29.71
N MET A 4 -17.57 22.40 29.15
CA MET A 4 -18.51 23.24 29.92
C MET A 4 -19.48 22.41 30.75
N LEU A 5 -19.79 21.18 30.32
CA LEU A 5 -20.57 20.20 31.06
C LEU A 5 -19.75 19.42 32.11
N GLY A 6 -18.50 19.79 32.36
CA GLY A 6 -17.64 19.12 33.32
C GLY A 6 -17.05 17.81 32.85
N LYS A 7 -17.22 17.43 31.58
CA LYS A 7 -16.65 16.18 31.03
C LYS A 7 -15.14 16.29 30.78
N ASN A 8 -14.43 15.23 31.02
CA ASN A 8 -13.03 15.10 30.60
C ASN A 8 -12.97 14.88 29.10
N VAL A 9 -12.47 15.85 28.35
CA VAL A 9 -12.45 15.83 26.88
C VAL A 9 -11.02 15.67 26.38
N LEU A 10 -10.76 14.56 25.69
CA LEU A 10 -9.54 14.32 24.94
C LEU A 10 -9.75 14.76 23.49
N HIS A 11 -9.22 15.93 23.14
CA HIS A 11 -9.26 16.46 21.77
C HIS A 11 -7.84 16.67 21.27
N THR A 12 -7.28 15.64 20.66
CA THR A 12 -5.90 15.63 20.16
C THR A 12 -5.79 16.27 18.78
N LEU A 13 -4.55 16.62 18.39
CA LEU A 13 -4.21 17.10 17.06
C LEU A 13 -2.91 16.45 16.62
N GLY A 14 -2.88 15.86 15.41
CA GLY A 14 -1.69 15.33 14.77
C GLY A 14 -1.35 16.12 13.51
N TYR A 15 -0.07 16.50 13.37
CA TYR A 15 0.46 17.12 12.15
C TYR A 15 1.08 16.05 11.28
N ASP A 16 0.48 15.79 10.12
CA ASP A 16 1.09 14.97 9.07
C ASP A 16 2.15 15.83 8.39
N SER A 17 3.41 15.60 8.73
CA SER A 17 4.49 16.54 8.50
C SER A 17 5.61 16.02 7.60
N PHE A 18 5.56 14.77 7.14
CA PHE A 18 6.37 14.27 6.04
C PHE A 18 5.75 14.68 4.69
N GLY A 19 6.58 14.83 3.66
CA GLY A 19 6.06 14.91 2.30
C GLY A 19 6.88 15.75 1.35
N LEU A 20 6.62 15.52 0.08
CA LEU A 20 7.24 16.17 -1.07
C LEU A 20 7.24 17.71 -1.01
N PRO A 21 6.18 18.40 -0.51
CA PRO A 21 6.19 19.87 -0.43
C PRO A 21 7.35 20.44 0.38
N ALA A 22 7.64 19.87 1.54
CA ALA A 22 8.75 20.31 2.40
C ALA A 22 10.12 20.00 1.77
N GLU A 23 10.24 18.85 1.10
CA GLU A 23 11.45 18.43 0.40
C GLU A 23 11.76 19.34 -0.80
N GLN A 24 10.76 19.64 -1.63
CA GLN A 24 10.92 20.52 -2.78
C GLN A 24 11.25 21.97 -2.35
N TYR A 25 10.64 22.45 -1.28
CA TYR A 25 10.99 23.76 -0.72
C TYR A 25 12.42 23.78 -0.21
N ALA A 26 12.89 22.71 0.41
CA ALA A 26 14.28 22.57 0.85
C ALA A 26 15.27 22.64 -0.33
N ILE A 27 14.95 21.95 -1.44
CA ILE A 27 15.78 21.98 -2.66
C ILE A 27 15.84 23.40 -3.24
N GLN A 28 14.71 24.11 -3.29
CA GLN A 28 14.62 25.46 -3.86
C GLN A 28 15.29 26.53 -3.02
N THR A 29 15.25 26.40 -1.69
CA THR A 29 15.68 27.46 -0.75
C THR A 29 16.97 27.15 -0.01
N GLY A 30 17.44 25.90 -0.06
CA GLY A 30 18.56 25.44 0.78
C GLY A 30 18.19 25.30 2.27
N THR A 31 16.91 25.44 2.63
CA THR A 31 16.43 25.36 4.03
C THR A 31 16.13 23.91 4.39
N HIS A 32 16.68 23.42 5.48
CA HIS A 32 16.41 22.04 5.92
C HIS A 32 14.91 21.80 6.14
N PRO A 33 14.30 20.69 5.65
CA PRO A 33 12.85 20.45 5.72
C PRO A 33 12.27 20.58 7.13
N ARG A 34 12.98 20.07 8.15
CA ARG A 34 12.56 20.18 9.56
C ARG A 34 12.33 21.62 10.00
N THR A 35 13.20 22.55 9.61
CA THR A 35 13.07 23.98 9.99
C THR A 35 11.77 24.56 9.46
N THR A 36 11.48 24.35 8.18
CA THR A 36 10.25 24.82 7.55
C THR A 36 9.02 24.12 8.15
N THR A 37 9.09 22.82 8.36
CA THR A 37 7.98 22.04 8.95
C THR A 37 7.64 22.53 10.35
N MET A 38 8.62 22.75 11.20
CA MET A 38 8.38 23.26 12.57
C MET A 38 7.78 24.66 12.58
N ALA A 39 8.27 25.57 11.72
CA ALA A 39 7.69 26.90 11.57
C ALA A 39 6.23 26.86 11.07
N ASN A 40 5.92 25.96 10.15
CA ASN A 40 4.56 25.76 9.65
C ASN A 40 3.63 25.19 10.73
N ILE A 41 4.09 24.23 11.55
CA ILE A 41 3.33 23.68 12.69
C ILE A 41 3.00 24.80 13.69
N GLU A 42 3.98 25.62 14.03
CA GLU A 42 3.78 26.75 14.95
C GLU A 42 2.74 27.74 14.39
N ASN A 43 2.87 28.11 13.12
CA ASN A 43 1.92 29.00 12.46
C ASN A 43 0.50 28.41 12.39
N MET A 44 0.38 27.14 12.02
CA MET A 44 -0.92 26.43 11.99
C MET A 44 -1.56 26.37 13.39
N THR A 45 -0.77 26.05 14.41
CA THR A 45 -1.24 26.03 15.80
C THR A 45 -1.80 27.39 16.20
N ARG A 46 -1.08 28.47 15.89
CA ARG A 46 -1.53 29.84 16.15
C ARG A 46 -2.86 30.17 15.44
N GLN A 47 -3.01 29.71 14.19
CA GLN A 47 -4.25 29.93 13.42
C GLN A 47 -5.42 29.15 14.00
N LEU A 48 -5.21 27.87 14.38
CA LEU A 48 -6.25 27.05 15.01
C LEU A 48 -6.72 27.62 16.34
N ASP A 49 -5.78 28.19 17.12
CA ASP A 49 -6.14 28.90 18.38
C ASP A 49 -6.95 30.17 18.13
N ALA A 50 -6.58 30.95 17.12
CA ALA A 50 -7.32 32.14 16.75
C ALA A 50 -8.76 31.84 16.32
N LEU A 51 -9.02 30.64 15.79
CA LEU A 51 -10.37 30.14 15.50
C LEU A 51 -11.10 29.61 16.74
N GLY A 52 -10.47 29.56 17.90
CA GLY A 52 -11.05 29.06 19.13
C GLY A 52 -11.22 27.54 19.17
N LEU A 53 -10.47 26.79 18.40
CA LEU A 53 -10.53 25.33 18.41
C LEU A 53 -9.90 24.77 19.68
N GLY A 54 -10.64 23.92 20.37
CA GLY A 54 -10.29 23.44 21.71
C GLY A 54 -9.36 22.19 21.72
N HIS A 55 -8.34 22.15 20.87
CA HIS A 55 -7.35 21.06 20.89
C HIS A 55 -6.50 21.09 22.17
N ASP A 56 -6.14 19.92 22.67
CA ASP A 56 -5.18 19.79 23.77
C ASP A 56 -3.75 19.77 23.20
N ARG A 57 -3.08 20.90 23.28
CA ARG A 57 -1.69 21.07 22.77
C ARG A 57 -0.68 20.15 23.43
N ARG A 58 -0.92 19.74 24.68
CA ARG A 58 -0.03 18.80 25.40
C ARG A 58 -0.07 17.39 24.78
N ARG A 59 -1.07 17.13 23.96
CA ARG A 59 -1.29 15.85 23.26
C ARG A 59 -1.21 15.99 21.74
N SER A 60 -0.60 17.06 21.27
CA SER A 60 -0.28 17.25 19.85
C SER A 60 1.00 16.49 19.52
N VAL A 61 1.03 15.90 18.35
CA VAL A 61 2.18 15.15 17.82
C VAL A 61 2.46 15.55 16.38
N ALA A 62 3.70 15.46 15.95
CA ALA A 62 4.07 15.54 14.54
C ALA A 62 4.57 14.18 14.07
N THR A 63 4.16 13.74 12.89
CA THR A 63 4.57 12.44 12.35
C THR A 63 6.09 12.38 12.09
N THR A 64 6.76 13.53 12.00
CA THR A 64 8.23 13.67 11.89
C THR A 64 8.96 13.64 13.22
N ASP A 65 8.28 13.54 14.35
CA ASP A 65 8.94 13.39 15.64
C ASP A 65 9.50 11.99 15.79
N PRO A 66 10.80 11.82 16.16
CA PRO A 66 11.41 10.50 16.37
C PRO A 66 10.63 9.62 17.35
N GLU A 67 10.09 10.22 18.42
CA GLU A 67 9.26 9.54 19.41
C GLU A 67 7.93 9.04 18.84
N PHE A 68 7.46 9.61 17.72
CA PHE A 68 6.29 9.16 17.00
C PHE A 68 6.66 8.10 15.95
N TYR A 69 7.54 8.42 14.99
CA TYR A 69 7.76 7.54 13.84
C TYR A 69 8.52 6.25 14.20
N ARG A 70 9.21 6.18 15.33
CA ARG A 70 9.80 4.92 15.82
C ARG A 70 8.75 3.80 15.94
N TRP A 71 7.51 4.16 16.27
CA TRP A 71 6.40 3.20 16.34
C TRP A 71 5.94 2.74 14.96
N THR A 72 5.94 3.63 13.96
CA THR A 72 5.71 3.26 12.57
C THR A 72 6.77 2.27 12.08
N GLN A 73 8.04 2.51 12.41
CA GLN A 73 9.13 1.59 12.10
C GLN A 73 8.98 0.25 12.83
N TRP A 74 8.59 0.27 14.10
CA TRP A 74 8.33 -0.95 14.85
C TRP A 74 7.17 -1.76 14.24
N ILE A 75 6.07 -1.11 13.86
CA ILE A 75 4.94 -1.76 13.19
C ILE A 75 5.41 -2.40 11.88
N PHE A 76 6.22 -1.68 11.07
CA PHE A 76 6.80 -2.22 9.86
C PHE A 76 7.58 -3.52 10.14
N LEU A 77 8.43 -3.54 11.16
CA LEU A 77 9.20 -4.73 11.54
C LEU A 77 8.30 -5.90 11.99
N GLN A 78 7.19 -5.62 12.70
CA GLN A 78 6.22 -6.66 13.04
C GLN A 78 5.58 -7.26 11.78
N ILE A 79 5.17 -6.43 10.82
CA ILE A 79 4.60 -6.89 9.57
C ILE A 79 5.64 -7.63 8.73
N PHE A 80 6.89 -7.16 8.66
CA PHE A 80 7.99 -7.82 7.96
C PHE A 80 8.28 -9.20 8.52
N ASN A 81 8.23 -9.37 9.85
CA ASN A 81 8.42 -10.64 10.52
C ASN A 81 7.14 -11.50 10.61
N SER A 82 6.18 -11.22 9.75
CA SER A 82 4.92 -11.94 9.68
C SER A 82 4.61 -12.44 8.27
N TRP A 83 3.82 -13.51 8.21
CA TRP A 83 3.20 -14.05 7.01
C TRP A 83 1.70 -14.22 7.24
N PHE A 84 0.91 -14.23 6.17
CA PHE A 84 -0.53 -14.46 6.28
C PHE A 84 -0.83 -15.96 6.16
N ASP A 85 -1.41 -16.53 7.21
CA ASP A 85 -1.90 -17.90 7.21
C ASP A 85 -3.34 -17.92 6.72
N GLU A 86 -3.56 -18.42 5.50
CA GLU A 86 -4.87 -18.49 4.86
C GLU A 86 -5.81 -19.46 5.58
N ASP A 87 -5.29 -20.54 6.17
CA ASP A 87 -6.09 -21.52 6.91
C ASP A 87 -6.63 -20.94 8.22
N GLN A 88 -5.82 -20.11 8.89
CA GLN A 88 -6.20 -19.46 10.15
C GLN A 88 -6.74 -18.03 9.97
N GLN A 89 -6.70 -17.50 8.74
CA GLN A 89 -7.14 -16.14 8.38
C GLN A 89 -6.52 -15.04 9.27
N LYS A 90 -5.23 -15.17 9.57
CA LYS A 90 -4.47 -14.21 10.41
C LYS A 90 -2.99 -14.17 10.08
N ALA A 91 -2.34 -13.07 10.47
CA ALA A 91 -0.88 -13.00 10.45
C ALA A 91 -0.28 -13.87 11.56
N ARG A 92 0.83 -14.56 11.22
CA ARG A 92 1.62 -15.38 12.15
C ARG A 92 3.11 -15.03 12.01
N PRO A 93 3.93 -15.27 13.06
CA PRO A 93 5.36 -15.05 13.01
C PRO A 93 6.06 -15.87 11.91
N ILE A 94 7.06 -15.30 11.25
CA ILE A 94 7.87 -16.01 10.24
C ILE A 94 8.56 -17.26 10.79
N ALA A 95 8.94 -17.27 12.07
CA ALA A 95 9.54 -18.44 12.69
C ALA A 95 8.62 -19.67 12.59
N GLU A 96 7.31 -19.49 12.81
CA GLU A 96 6.34 -20.58 12.70
C GLU A 96 6.19 -21.08 11.25
N LEU A 97 6.30 -20.21 10.25
CA LEU A 97 6.36 -20.61 8.85
C LEU A 97 7.60 -21.47 8.56
N ILE A 98 8.76 -21.05 9.06
CA ILE A 98 10.02 -21.78 8.87
C ILE A 98 9.91 -23.18 9.48
N ASP A 99 9.35 -23.30 10.68
CA ASP A 99 9.12 -24.59 11.34
C ASP A 99 8.16 -25.48 10.52
N GLU A 100 7.10 -24.90 9.94
CA GLU A 100 6.18 -25.63 9.07
C GLU A 100 6.85 -26.09 7.77
N LEU A 101 7.73 -25.27 7.16
CA LEU A 101 8.50 -25.62 5.96
C LEU A 101 9.53 -26.71 6.26
N ILE A 102 10.27 -26.62 7.36
CA ILE A 102 11.26 -27.61 7.78
C ILE A 102 10.61 -28.96 8.06
N SER A 103 9.47 -28.96 8.74
CA SER A 103 8.73 -30.20 9.08
C SER A 103 7.96 -30.81 7.92
N GLY A 104 7.91 -30.15 6.74
CA GLY A 104 7.13 -30.57 5.59
C GLY A 104 5.61 -30.41 5.75
N LYS A 105 5.16 -29.77 6.83
CA LYS A 105 3.73 -29.43 7.01
C LYS A 105 3.24 -28.42 5.97
N ARG A 106 4.15 -27.56 5.49
CA ARG A 106 3.91 -26.60 4.41
C ARG A 106 4.99 -26.78 3.34
N THR A 107 4.61 -26.57 2.10
CA THR A 107 5.54 -26.57 0.96
C THR A 107 5.87 -25.13 0.55
N THR A 108 6.98 -24.94 -0.14
CA THR A 108 7.29 -23.68 -0.82
C THR A 108 6.20 -23.37 -1.87
N LYS A 109 6.05 -22.11 -2.28
CA LYS A 109 5.03 -21.73 -3.26
C LYS A 109 5.26 -22.35 -4.65
N ASP A 110 6.51 -22.66 -4.99
CA ASP A 110 6.89 -23.38 -6.22
C ASP A 110 6.89 -24.91 -6.06
N GLY A 111 6.49 -25.44 -4.90
CA GLY A 111 6.36 -26.87 -4.62
C GLY A 111 7.67 -27.60 -4.34
N ARG A 112 8.82 -26.91 -4.25
CA ARG A 112 10.11 -27.53 -3.92
C ARG A 112 10.20 -27.89 -2.44
N ASP A 113 11.00 -28.91 -2.13
CA ASP A 113 11.34 -29.23 -0.74
C ASP A 113 12.28 -28.17 -0.16
N TYR A 114 11.80 -27.48 0.87
CA TYR A 114 12.54 -26.42 1.57
C TYR A 114 13.89 -26.90 2.12
N ASN A 115 13.97 -28.15 2.60
CA ASN A 115 15.18 -28.71 3.19
C ASN A 115 16.30 -28.94 2.16
N GLY A 116 15.93 -29.13 0.90
CA GLY A 116 16.87 -29.31 -0.21
C GLY A 116 17.43 -28.00 -0.79
N LEU A 117 16.93 -26.84 -0.35
CA LEU A 117 17.34 -25.54 -0.86
C LEU A 117 18.63 -25.03 -0.18
N ASP A 118 19.41 -24.23 -0.90
CA ASP A 118 20.50 -23.48 -0.29
C ASP A 118 19.98 -22.29 0.55
N ASP A 119 20.86 -21.60 1.30
CA ASP A 119 20.46 -20.54 2.20
C ASP A 119 19.81 -19.34 1.50
N VAL A 120 20.26 -19.01 0.29
CA VAL A 120 19.70 -17.91 -0.53
C VAL A 120 18.31 -18.30 -1.04
N GLU A 121 18.14 -19.51 -1.50
CA GLU A 121 16.86 -20.04 -1.97
C GLU A 121 15.86 -20.17 -0.82
N LYS A 122 16.29 -20.62 0.37
CA LYS A 122 15.49 -20.67 1.59
C LYS A 122 14.97 -19.28 1.96
N GLN A 123 15.84 -18.27 1.91
CA GLN A 123 15.44 -16.89 2.18
C GLN A 123 14.38 -16.42 1.16
N LYS A 124 14.60 -16.67 -0.13
CA LYS A 124 13.63 -16.32 -1.18
C LYS A 124 12.30 -17.01 -1.00
N ALA A 125 12.31 -18.32 -0.69
CA ALA A 125 11.09 -19.07 -0.42
C ALA A 125 10.29 -18.51 0.75
N VAL A 126 10.96 -18.08 1.85
CA VAL A 126 10.32 -17.41 2.99
C VAL A 126 9.78 -16.05 2.59
N ASP A 127 10.52 -15.26 1.80
CA ASP A 127 10.10 -13.91 1.38
C ASP A 127 8.86 -13.93 0.49
N GLU A 128 8.58 -15.03 -0.21
CA GLU A 128 7.33 -15.22 -0.96
C GLU A 128 6.09 -15.27 -0.08
N PHE A 129 6.21 -15.63 1.19
CA PHE A 129 5.12 -15.64 2.15
C PHE A 129 5.02 -14.35 2.98
N ARG A 130 6.12 -13.59 3.13
CA ARG A 130 6.12 -12.38 3.96
C ARG A 130 5.03 -11.40 3.55
N LEU A 131 4.42 -10.76 4.54
CA LEU A 131 3.47 -9.67 4.30
C LEU A 131 4.14 -8.41 3.72
N VAL A 132 5.43 -8.24 3.99
CA VAL A 132 6.25 -7.16 3.40
C VAL A 132 7.42 -7.79 2.63
N TYR A 133 7.63 -7.38 1.40
CA TYR A 133 8.66 -7.92 0.52
C TYR A 133 9.20 -6.85 -0.44
N LEU A 134 10.39 -7.10 -0.99
CA LEU A 134 10.99 -6.26 -2.03
C LEU A 134 10.57 -6.76 -3.41
N SER A 135 10.20 -5.84 -4.29
CA SER A 135 9.87 -6.16 -5.69
C SER A 135 10.33 -5.05 -6.62
N ASP A 136 10.74 -5.43 -7.83
CA ASP A 136 11.00 -4.51 -8.92
C ASP A 136 9.67 -4.15 -9.61
N SER A 137 9.06 -3.07 -9.15
CA SER A 137 7.74 -2.62 -9.59
C SER A 137 7.84 -1.49 -10.59
N MET A 138 6.88 -1.43 -11.51
CA MET A 138 6.72 -0.29 -12.41
C MET A 138 6.13 0.89 -11.64
N VAL A 139 6.90 1.98 -11.56
CA VAL A 139 6.54 3.20 -10.85
C VAL A 139 6.49 4.40 -11.77
N ASN A 140 5.79 5.45 -11.36
CA ASN A 140 5.76 6.73 -12.03
C ASN A 140 6.96 7.57 -11.56
N TRP A 141 8.05 7.55 -12.30
CA TRP A 141 9.26 8.30 -11.97
C TRP A 141 9.22 9.70 -12.55
N CYS A 142 9.42 10.70 -11.73
CA CYS A 142 9.52 12.10 -12.13
C CYS A 142 10.95 12.62 -11.93
N PRO A 143 11.78 12.74 -13.00
CA PRO A 143 13.15 13.24 -12.89
C PRO A 143 13.21 14.68 -12.37
N GLY A 144 12.25 15.52 -12.75
CA GLY A 144 12.21 16.93 -12.34
C GLY A 144 11.95 17.12 -10.84
N LEU A 145 11.30 16.16 -10.18
CA LEU A 145 11.08 16.14 -8.73
C LEU A 145 12.04 15.19 -8.01
N GLY A 146 12.76 14.32 -8.76
CA GLY A 146 13.68 13.34 -8.20
C GLY A 146 13.00 12.24 -7.36
N THR A 147 11.72 11.94 -7.62
CA THR A 147 10.95 11.01 -6.80
C THR A 147 9.93 10.19 -7.61
N VAL A 148 9.39 9.17 -6.96
CA VAL A 148 8.24 8.39 -7.45
C VAL A 148 6.95 9.10 -7.07
N LEU A 149 5.98 9.11 -7.98
CA LEU A 149 4.66 9.72 -7.81
C LEU A 149 3.57 8.64 -7.74
N ALA A 150 2.57 8.88 -6.90
CA ALA A 150 1.33 8.13 -6.90
C ALA A 150 0.55 8.38 -8.22
N ASN A 151 -0.41 7.50 -8.54
CA ASN A 151 -1.18 7.66 -9.77
C ASN A 151 -1.98 8.97 -9.77
N GLU A 152 -2.46 9.40 -8.61
CA GLU A 152 -3.24 10.62 -8.40
C GLU A 152 -2.42 11.90 -8.61
N GLU A 153 -1.09 11.81 -8.53
CA GLU A 153 -0.16 12.93 -8.72
C GLU A 153 0.30 13.07 -10.18
N VAL A 154 -0.21 12.21 -11.07
CA VAL A 154 0.11 12.24 -12.50
C VAL A 154 -1.12 12.66 -13.28
N THR A 155 -1.00 13.74 -14.07
CA THR A 155 -2.08 14.25 -14.92
C THR A 155 -2.34 13.31 -16.11
N ALA A 156 -3.48 13.51 -16.78
CA ALA A 156 -3.84 12.76 -17.98
C ALA A 156 -2.79 12.89 -19.11
N GLU A 157 -2.05 14.00 -19.14
CA GLU A 157 -1.00 14.28 -20.12
C GLU A 157 0.36 13.63 -19.74
N GLY A 158 0.41 12.81 -18.68
CA GLY A 158 1.62 12.13 -18.22
C GLY A 158 2.63 13.07 -17.58
N ARG A 159 2.16 14.09 -16.87
CA ARG A 159 2.99 15.09 -16.18
C ARG A 159 2.69 15.09 -14.68
N SER A 160 3.66 15.55 -13.89
CA SER A 160 3.44 15.73 -12.45
C SER A 160 2.47 16.89 -12.19
N GLU A 161 1.51 16.71 -11.29
CA GLU A 161 0.62 17.77 -10.82
C GLU A 161 1.44 18.96 -10.27
N ARG A 162 2.48 18.66 -9.51
CA ARG A 162 3.41 19.67 -8.99
C ARG A 162 4.58 19.88 -9.96
N GLY A 163 4.75 21.12 -10.40
CA GLY A 163 5.87 21.53 -11.25
C GLY A 163 5.72 21.16 -12.73
N ASN A 164 4.67 20.46 -13.11
CA ASN A 164 4.35 20.11 -14.51
C ASN A 164 5.51 19.43 -15.27
N TYR A 165 6.27 18.56 -14.59
CA TYR A 165 7.40 17.82 -15.17
C TYR A 165 6.93 16.54 -15.88
N PRO A 166 7.65 16.07 -16.91
CA PRO A 166 7.39 14.77 -17.52
C PRO A 166 7.55 13.63 -16.52
N VAL A 167 6.64 12.65 -16.61
CA VAL A 167 6.64 11.44 -15.77
C VAL A 167 6.85 10.22 -16.67
N PHE A 168 7.72 9.31 -16.25
CA PHE A 168 8.08 8.12 -17.00
C PHE A 168 7.81 6.86 -16.19
N ARG A 169 7.35 5.82 -16.87
CA ARG A 169 7.26 4.49 -16.26
C ARG A 169 8.66 3.89 -16.16
N LYS A 170 9.09 3.52 -14.97
CA LYS A 170 10.42 2.96 -14.69
C LYS A 170 10.31 1.80 -13.70
N ARG A 171 11.11 0.76 -13.89
CA ARG A 171 11.26 -0.28 -12.85
C ARG A 171 12.16 0.26 -11.75
N LEU A 172 11.66 0.20 -10.51
CA LEU A 172 12.41 0.51 -9.30
C LEU A 172 12.12 -0.54 -8.25
N ARG A 173 13.15 -0.87 -7.48
CA ARG A 173 13.04 -1.76 -6.35
C ARG A 173 12.33 -1.03 -5.21
N GLN A 174 11.17 -1.57 -4.82
CA GLN A 174 10.27 -0.97 -3.84
C GLN A 174 9.89 -1.99 -2.76
N TRP A 175 9.63 -1.49 -1.56
CA TRP A 175 8.92 -2.24 -0.55
C TRP A 175 7.44 -2.36 -0.94
N MET A 176 6.93 -3.57 -0.90
CA MET A 176 5.54 -3.90 -1.18
C MET A 176 4.90 -4.53 0.04
N MET A 177 3.63 -4.24 0.27
CA MET A 177 2.81 -4.91 1.29
C MET A 177 1.72 -5.73 0.62
N ARG A 178 1.49 -6.97 1.07
CA ARG A 178 0.41 -7.85 0.58
C ARG A 178 -0.93 -7.45 1.19
N ILE A 179 -1.36 -6.21 0.96
CA ILE A 179 -2.62 -5.68 1.52
C ILE A 179 -3.83 -6.49 1.07
N THR A 180 -3.79 -7.10 -0.12
CA THR A 180 -4.87 -7.93 -0.67
C THR A 180 -5.13 -9.21 0.12
N ALA A 181 -4.17 -9.69 0.94
CA ALA A 181 -4.37 -10.82 1.84
C ALA A 181 -5.50 -10.58 2.86
N TYR A 182 -5.84 -9.33 3.13
CA TYR A 182 -6.91 -8.93 4.07
C TYR A 182 -8.18 -8.42 3.37
N SER A 183 -8.24 -8.41 2.05
CA SER A 183 -9.35 -7.82 1.30
C SER A 183 -10.70 -8.43 1.67
N ASP A 184 -10.79 -9.75 1.72
CA ASP A 184 -12.03 -10.46 2.06
C ASP A 184 -12.45 -10.16 3.49
N ARG A 185 -11.51 -10.21 4.44
CA ARG A 185 -11.77 -9.91 5.84
C ARG A 185 -12.22 -8.46 6.05
N LEU A 186 -11.67 -7.51 5.29
CA LEU A 186 -12.09 -6.11 5.34
C LEU A 186 -13.53 -5.94 4.83
N LEU A 187 -13.90 -6.64 3.74
CA LEU A 187 -15.27 -6.62 3.22
C LEU A 187 -16.26 -7.22 4.21
N ASP A 188 -15.94 -8.38 4.76
CA ASP A 188 -16.82 -9.06 5.73
C ASP A 188 -16.96 -8.23 7.02
N GLY A 189 -15.88 -7.55 7.44
CA GLY A 189 -15.87 -6.66 8.60
C GLY A 189 -16.79 -5.44 8.46
N LEU A 190 -17.14 -5.01 7.25
CA LEU A 190 -18.08 -3.91 7.03
C LEU A 190 -19.49 -4.21 7.56
N GLU A 191 -19.87 -5.48 7.61
CA GLU A 191 -21.19 -5.89 8.12
C GLU A 191 -21.31 -5.73 9.64
N LEU A 192 -20.17 -5.67 10.34
CA LEU A 192 -20.11 -5.48 11.79
C LEU A 192 -20.17 -4.01 12.21
N LEU A 193 -20.06 -3.08 11.25
CA LEU A 193 -19.94 -1.65 11.53
C LEU A 193 -21.29 -0.93 11.42
N ASP A 194 -21.56 -0.05 12.37
CA ASP A 194 -22.69 0.90 12.32
C ASP A 194 -22.24 2.17 11.54
N TRP A 195 -21.96 1.99 10.26
CA TRP A 195 -21.55 3.07 9.34
C TRP A 195 -22.67 3.38 8.35
N PRO A 196 -22.74 4.63 7.85
CA PRO A 196 -23.68 5.00 6.78
C PRO A 196 -23.48 4.10 5.54
N ASP A 197 -24.59 3.67 4.92
CA ASP A 197 -24.56 2.76 3.76
C ASP A 197 -23.69 3.24 2.61
N LYS A 198 -23.70 4.55 2.33
CA LYS A 198 -22.86 5.14 1.29
C LYS A 198 -21.36 4.96 1.56
N VAL A 199 -20.94 5.01 2.84
CA VAL A 199 -19.54 4.79 3.23
C VAL A 199 -19.17 3.33 3.05
N LYS A 200 -20.05 2.40 3.49
CA LYS A 200 -19.86 0.96 3.25
C LYS A 200 -19.78 0.64 1.75
N ALA A 201 -20.65 1.23 0.94
CA ALA A 201 -20.63 1.06 -0.51
C ALA A 201 -19.31 1.58 -1.14
N MET A 202 -18.80 2.74 -0.70
CA MET A 202 -17.51 3.26 -1.15
C MET A 202 -16.37 2.30 -0.82
N GLN A 203 -16.34 1.74 0.40
CA GLN A 203 -15.32 0.77 0.81
C GLN A 203 -15.39 -0.52 -0.01
N ARG A 204 -16.60 -1.07 -0.23
CA ARG A 204 -16.79 -2.26 -1.08
C ARG A 204 -16.32 -2.01 -2.52
N ASN A 205 -16.67 -0.87 -3.09
CA ASN A 205 -16.27 -0.51 -4.45
C ASN A 205 -14.76 -0.30 -4.56
N TRP A 206 -14.13 0.27 -3.54
CA TRP A 206 -12.67 0.48 -3.51
C TRP A 206 -11.91 -0.84 -3.46
N ILE A 207 -12.32 -1.78 -2.60
CA ILE A 207 -11.70 -3.10 -2.52
C ILE A 207 -11.98 -3.89 -3.81
N GLY A 208 -13.17 -3.77 -4.38
CA GLY A 208 -13.50 -4.24 -5.72
C GLY A 208 -13.47 -5.76 -5.85
N ARG A 209 -14.02 -6.52 -4.87
CA ARG A 209 -14.14 -7.99 -5.01
C ARG A 209 -14.88 -8.31 -6.30
N SER A 210 -14.18 -8.98 -7.21
CA SER A 210 -14.70 -9.39 -8.51
C SER A 210 -14.79 -10.91 -8.59
N ARG A 211 -15.86 -11.41 -9.20
CA ARG A 211 -16.01 -12.83 -9.50
C ARG A 211 -16.12 -13.00 -11.00
N GLY A 212 -15.42 -14.00 -11.52
CA GLY A 212 -15.40 -14.29 -12.95
C GLY A 212 -14.86 -15.67 -13.23
N ALA A 213 -14.50 -15.89 -14.48
CA ALA A 213 -13.89 -17.12 -14.96
C ALA A 213 -12.55 -16.84 -15.63
N GLU A 214 -11.59 -17.70 -15.40
CA GLU A 214 -10.38 -17.76 -16.22
C GLU A 214 -10.67 -18.66 -17.43
N VAL A 215 -10.35 -18.17 -18.61
CA VAL A 215 -10.62 -18.85 -19.88
C VAL A 215 -9.35 -18.84 -20.73
N ALA A 216 -8.95 -20.01 -21.20
CA ALA A 216 -7.81 -20.17 -22.10
C ALA A 216 -8.29 -20.20 -23.55
N PHE A 217 -7.89 -19.20 -24.35
CA PHE A 217 -8.05 -19.20 -25.79
C PHE A 217 -6.83 -19.81 -26.45
N GLN A 218 -7.06 -20.73 -27.38
CA GLN A 218 -5.99 -21.32 -28.16
C GLN A 218 -5.55 -20.34 -29.28
N SER A 219 -4.24 -20.11 -29.39
CA SER A 219 -3.65 -19.32 -30.47
C SER A 219 -2.43 -20.00 -31.05
N GLU A 220 -1.94 -19.49 -32.19
CA GLU A 220 -0.69 -19.99 -32.82
C GLU A 220 0.53 -19.77 -31.91
N ALA A 221 0.50 -18.79 -31.02
CA ALA A 221 1.56 -18.48 -30.05
C ALA A 221 1.43 -19.25 -28.72
N GLY A 222 0.42 -20.13 -28.60
CA GLY A 222 0.10 -20.86 -27.37
C GLY A 222 -1.21 -20.41 -26.73
N PRO A 223 -1.59 -20.96 -25.58
CA PRO A 223 -2.80 -20.60 -24.88
C PRO A 223 -2.70 -19.17 -24.32
N LEU A 224 -3.76 -18.40 -24.55
CA LEU A 224 -3.93 -17.07 -24.00
C LEU A 224 -4.95 -17.12 -22.86
N GLU A 225 -4.48 -17.00 -21.63
CA GLU A 225 -5.33 -16.99 -20.45
C GLU A 225 -5.87 -15.58 -20.19
N VAL A 226 -7.20 -15.47 -20.05
CA VAL A 226 -7.88 -14.21 -19.73
C VAL A 226 -8.84 -14.43 -18.57
N PHE A 227 -8.92 -13.43 -17.70
CA PHE A 227 -9.98 -13.36 -16.69
C PHE A 227 -11.11 -12.49 -17.20
N THR A 228 -12.35 -12.96 -17.07
CA THR A 228 -13.54 -12.16 -17.40
C THR A 228 -14.60 -12.27 -16.31
N THR A 229 -15.24 -11.14 -16.00
CA THR A 229 -16.42 -11.10 -15.13
C THR A 229 -17.72 -11.42 -15.88
N ARG A 230 -17.65 -11.53 -17.20
CA ARG A 230 -18.80 -11.79 -18.09
C ARG A 230 -18.51 -12.97 -19.04
N PRO A 231 -18.31 -14.19 -18.48
CA PRO A 231 -18.06 -15.38 -19.31
C PRO A 231 -19.23 -15.70 -20.27
N ASP A 232 -20.43 -15.26 -19.96
CA ASP A 232 -21.62 -15.35 -20.77
C ASP A 232 -21.52 -14.61 -22.13
N THR A 233 -20.63 -13.64 -22.24
CA THR A 233 -20.44 -12.84 -23.47
C THR A 233 -19.38 -13.43 -24.42
N LEU A 234 -18.60 -14.43 -23.99
CA LEU A 234 -17.48 -14.99 -24.76
C LEU A 234 -17.92 -15.62 -26.08
N PHE A 235 -19.14 -16.14 -26.17
CA PHE A 235 -19.68 -16.74 -27.39
C PHE A 235 -19.85 -15.73 -28.53
N GLY A 236 -19.84 -14.43 -28.25
CA GLY A 236 -19.87 -13.35 -29.23
C GLY A 236 -18.50 -12.79 -29.60
N ALA A 237 -17.41 -13.32 -29.01
CA ALA A 237 -16.07 -12.86 -29.30
C ALA A 237 -15.60 -13.30 -30.70
N THR A 238 -15.23 -12.34 -31.54
CA THR A 238 -14.77 -12.57 -32.92
C THR A 238 -13.28 -12.31 -33.11
N TYR A 239 -12.66 -11.57 -32.19
CA TYR A 239 -11.22 -11.31 -32.18
C TYR A 239 -10.74 -11.00 -30.76
N MET A 240 -9.42 -11.09 -30.54
CA MET A 240 -8.77 -10.72 -29.29
C MET A 240 -7.64 -9.72 -29.56
N VAL A 241 -7.54 -8.71 -28.70
CA VAL A 241 -6.44 -7.73 -28.75
C VAL A 241 -5.58 -7.89 -27.51
N LEU A 242 -4.28 -8.05 -27.72
CA LEU A 242 -3.30 -8.15 -26.63
C LEU A 242 -2.64 -6.79 -26.42
N ALA A 243 -2.55 -6.36 -25.17
CA ALA A 243 -1.73 -5.21 -24.81
C ALA A 243 -0.22 -5.57 -24.98
N PRO A 244 0.65 -4.60 -25.36
CA PRO A 244 2.09 -4.84 -25.50
C PRO A 244 2.76 -5.46 -24.28
N VAL A 245 2.22 -5.20 -23.09
CA VAL A 245 2.72 -5.75 -21.81
C VAL A 245 2.40 -7.26 -21.69
N SER A 246 1.26 -7.71 -22.22
CA SER A 246 0.88 -9.13 -22.19
C SER A 246 1.77 -9.97 -23.12
N TYR A 247 2.31 -9.36 -24.19
CA TYR A 247 3.17 -10.06 -25.15
C TYR A 247 4.53 -10.45 -24.56
N THR A 248 5.01 -9.75 -23.54
CA THR A 248 6.29 -10.06 -22.89
C THR A 248 6.23 -11.26 -21.95
N HIS A 249 5.05 -11.76 -21.60
CA HIS A 249 4.84 -12.97 -20.80
C HIS A 249 4.67 -14.24 -21.64
N LEU A 250 4.61 -14.12 -22.99
CA LEU A 250 4.45 -15.22 -23.92
C LEU A 250 5.79 -15.72 -24.51
N ARG A 251 6.93 -15.30 -23.95
CA ARG A 251 8.26 -15.75 -24.32
C ARG A 251 8.97 -16.47 -23.19
#